data_1a14258b7bb2de497a3153c1fcfadf05
#
_entry.id   1a14258b7bb2de497a3153c1fcfadf05
#
_cell.length_a   1.000
_cell.length_b   1.000
_cell.length_c   1.000
_cell.angle_alpha   90.00
_cell.angle_beta   90.00
_cell.angle_gamma   90.00
#
_symmetry.space_group_name_H-M   'P 1'
#
loop_
_entity.id
_entity.type
_entity.pdbx_description
1 polymer ?
#
loop_
_entity_poly.entity_id
_entity_poly.type
_entity_poly.pdbx_seq_one_letter_code
_entity_poly.pdbx_strand_id
1 'polypeptide(L)'
;MFTGLIEEMGEIVAIDPLGDSLRLTVRGPLVTGDAGHGDSIQVSGVCLTAIEFGAGGEGTFTADVMAQSIRMSTLGALRVGDKVNLERAARVDSRLGGHIVQGHVDGTAELLSATPGESWRVLRFSLDPALAPLLVDKGSVTLSGVSLTVSDVSEAAAEEPWFEVSLIPETLTATTLGLLAPGDRVNVETDILARHVARMLAFKNLTPSGEGATA
;
A
#
# COMPACT_ATOMS: atom_id res chain seq x y z
N MET A 1 12.04 -1.94 3.42
CA MET A 1 11.03 -3.01 3.56
C MET A 1 10.22 -2.77 4.83
N PHE A 2 8.95 -3.13 4.82
CA PHE A 2 7.97 -2.91 5.86
C PHE A 2 7.24 -4.20 6.17
N THR A 3 6.42 -4.20 7.20
CA THR A 3 5.60 -5.35 7.61
C THR A 3 4.12 -5.18 7.28
N GLY A 4 3.70 -3.94 7.00
CA GLY A 4 2.31 -3.56 6.84
C GLY A 4 1.55 -3.43 8.16
N LEU A 5 2.27 -3.30 9.27
CA LEU A 5 1.71 -2.98 10.57
C LEU A 5 1.89 -1.49 10.83
N ILE A 6 0.81 -0.73 10.69
CA ILE A 6 0.84 0.72 10.86
C ILE A 6 1.20 1.08 12.29
N GLU A 7 2.18 1.97 12.45
CA GLU A 7 2.62 2.43 13.77
C GLU A 7 1.80 3.63 14.27
N GLU A 8 1.39 4.52 13.34
CA GLU A 8 0.51 5.65 13.65
C GLU A 8 -0.20 6.20 12.41
N MET A 9 -1.31 6.91 12.64
CA MET A 9 -1.90 7.79 11.64
C MET A 9 -1.25 9.17 11.73
N GLY A 10 -0.48 9.53 10.69
CA GLY A 10 0.08 10.86 10.53
C GLY A 10 -0.87 11.85 9.85
N GLU A 11 -0.35 13.03 9.58
CA GLU A 11 -1.07 14.11 8.93
C GLU A 11 -0.17 14.85 7.94
N ILE A 12 -0.70 15.19 6.78
CA ILE A 12 -0.02 16.06 5.82
C ILE A 12 -0.02 17.50 6.33
N VAL A 13 1.16 18.06 6.56
CA VAL A 13 1.33 19.43 7.09
C VAL A 13 1.58 20.44 5.97
N ALA A 14 2.33 20.05 4.93
CA ALA A 14 2.58 20.88 3.75
C ALA A 14 2.79 20.03 2.50
N ILE A 15 2.50 20.62 1.35
CA ILE A 15 2.72 20.03 0.01
C ILE A 15 3.33 21.13 -0.86
N ASP A 16 4.59 20.97 -1.21
CA ASP A 16 5.33 21.93 -2.02
C ASP A 16 5.61 21.34 -3.40
N PRO A 17 5.09 21.92 -4.49
CA PRO A 17 5.42 21.49 -5.85
C PRO A 17 6.92 21.68 -6.18
N LEU A 18 7.56 20.67 -6.74
CA LEU A 18 8.96 20.68 -7.19
C LEU A 18 9.05 20.26 -8.66
N GLY A 19 8.57 21.12 -9.55
CA GLY A 19 8.52 20.80 -11.00
C GLY A 19 7.54 19.66 -11.27
N ASP A 20 8.03 18.47 -11.64
CA ASP A 20 7.24 17.26 -11.90
C ASP A 20 7.10 16.34 -10.67
N SER A 21 7.61 16.76 -9.52
CA SER A 21 7.58 16.06 -8.24
C SER A 21 6.91 16.92 -7.17
N LEU A 22 6.72 16.34 -5.97
CA LEU A 22 6.19 17.03 -4.79
C LEU A 22 7.13 16.81 -3.61
N ARG A 23 7.26 17.81 -2.73
CA ARG A 23 7.78 17.61 -1.38
C ARG A 23 6.60 17.58 -0.41
N LEU A 24 6.49 16.50 0.33
CA LEU A 24 5.52 16.36 1.41
C LEU A 24 6.20 16.67 2.74
N THR A 25 5.52 17.44 3.59
CA THR A 25 5.84 17.53 5.02
C THR A 25 4.77 16.75 5.76
N VAL A 26 5.18 15.72 6.50
CA VAL A 26 4.29 14.79 7.19
C VAL A 26 4.55 14.86 8.68
N ARG A 27 3.50 14.98 9.49
CA ARG A 27 3.57 14.86 10.95
C ARG A 27 3.33 13.40 11.34
N GLY A 28 4.28 12.82 12.07
CA GLY A 28 4.23 11.50 12.65
C GLY A 28 5.25 11.44 13.81
N PRO A 29 4.86 11.84 15.02
CA PRO A 29 5.79 11.94 16.16
C PRO A 29 6.38 10.59 16.58
N LEU A 30 5.67 9.48 16.35
CA LEU A 30 6.18 8.16 16.65
C LEU A 30 7.25 7.73 15.64
N VAL A 31 6.97 7.82 14.34
CA VAL A 31 7.91 7.39 13.29
C VAL A 31 9.12 8.29 13.19
N THR A 32 9.04 9.53 13.65
CA THR A 32 10.18 10.47 13.68
C THR A 32 11.05 10.34 14.92
N GLY A 33 10.62 9.53 15.91
CA GLY A 33 11.28 9.47 17.23
C GLY A 33 12.71 8.91 17.19
N ASP A 34 13.02 8.03 16.25
CA ASP A 34 14.36 7.45 16.05
C ASP A 34 14.80 7.39 14.58
N ALA A 35 13.96 7.88 13.65
CA ALA A 35 14.31 7.97 12.25
C ALA A 35 15.33 9.08 11.99
N GLY A 36 16.25 8.85 11.06
CA GLY A 36 17.27 9.78 10.62
C GLY A 36 17.21 10.10 9.13
N HIS A 37 18.01 11.07 8.70
CA HIS A 37 18.13 11.40 7.27
C HIS A 37 18.51 10.17 6.43
N GLY A 38 17.76 9.91 5.37
CA GLY A 38 17.96 8.77 4.48
C GLY A 38 17.16 7.52 4.87
N ASP A 39 16.51 7.49 6.03
CA ASP A 39 15.66 6.38 6.42
C ASP A 39 14.40 6.30 5.56
N SER A 40 13.90 5.09 5.38
CA SER A 40 12.65 4.84 4.68
C SER A 40 11.48 4.84 5.66
N ILE A 41 10.47 5.66 5.35
CA ILE A 41 9.18 5.65 6.02
C ILE A 41 8.12 5.42 4.95
N GLN A 42 7.22 4.46 5.14
CA GLN A 42 6.08 4.35 4.24
C GLN A 42 4.99 5.35 4.63
N VAL A 43 4.44 6.02 3.62
CA VAL A 43 3.31 6.95 3.75
C VAL A 43 2.16 6.38 2.93
N SER A 44 1.14 5.87 3.61
CA SER A 44 -0.01 5.18 2.99
C SER A 44 0.40 4.14 1.94
N GLY A 45 1.43 3.31 2.27
CA GLY A 45 1.93 2.24 1.40
C GLY A 45 2.96 2.67 0.37
N VAL A 46 3.36 3.94 0.32
CA VAL A 46 4.42 4.42 -0.56
C VAL A 46 5.72 4.58 0.25
N CYS A 47 6.77 3.87 -0.11
CA CYS A 47 8.09 4.02 0.48
C CYS A 47 8.70 5.37 0.09
N LEU A 48 8.94 6.22 1.08
CA LEU A 48 9.57 7.52 0.89
C LEU A 48 10.84 7.62 1.74
N THR A 49 11.83 8.36 1.24
CA THR A 49 13.05 8.63 1.96
C THR A 49 12.89 9.91 2.77
N ALA A 50 13.05 9.83 4.09
CA ALA A 50 13.02 11.00 4.97
C ALA A 50 14.27 11.86 4.76
N ILE A 51 14.07 13.17 4.53
CA ILE A 51 15.14 14.12 4.20
C ILE A 51 15.44 15.03 5.37
N GLU A 52 14.44 15.77 5.82
CA GLU A 52 14.57 16.77 6.90
C GLU A 52 13.57 16.47 8.01
N PHE A 53 13.96 16.74 9.24
CA PHE A 53 13.11 16.58 10.40
C PHE A 53 12.85 17.95 11.06
N GLY A 54 11.62 18.17 11.55
CA GLY A 54 11.26 19.39 12.23
C GLY A 54 10.92 20.59 11.33
N ALA A 55 10.98 20.49 10.00
CA ALA A 55 10.68 21.58 9.06
C ALA A 55 9.24 22.10 9.19
N GLY A 56 8.27 21.24 9.54
CA GLY A 56 6.87 21.58 9.80
C GLY A 56 6.52 21.66 11.30
N GLY A 57 7.52 21.77 12.18
CA GLY A 57 7.38 21.69 13.63
C GLY A 57 7.83 20.34 14.19
N GLU A 58 7.78 20.20 15.52
CA GLU A 58 8.18 18.96 16.20
C GLU A 58 7.39 17.74 15.68
N GLY A 59 8.08 16.59 15.55
CA GLY A 59 7.48 15.34 15.07
C GLY A 59 7.11 15.34 13.59
N THR A 60 7.75 16.20 12.76
CA THR A 60 7.56 16.20 11.31
C THR A 60 8.80 15.74 10.55
N PHE A 61 8.59 15.16 9.38
CA PHE A 61 9.64 14.89 8.40
C PHE A 61 9.21 15.34 7.00
N THR A 62 10.18 15.60 6.13
CA THR A 62 9.93 15.87 4.71
C THR A 62 10.39 14.71 3.86
N ALA A 63 9.71 14.50 2.74
CA ALA A 63 10.09 13.51 1.73
C ALA A 63 9.70 13.99 0.33
N ASP A 64 10.57 13.73 -0.66
CA ASP A 64 10.28 14.03 -2.05
C ASP A 64 9.54 12.85 -2.71
N VAL A 65 8.48 13.15 -3.44
CA VAL A 65 7.63 12.19 -4.13
C VAL A 65 7.79 12.37 -5.63
N MET A 66 8.35 11.36 -6.28
CA MET A 66 8.60 11.38 -7.73
C MET A 66 7.30 11.30 -8.54
N ALA A 67 7.33 11.83 -9.76
CA ALA A 67 6.20 11.84 -10.70
C ALA A 67 5.53 10.46 -10.88
N GLN A 68 6.30 9.38 -10.89
CA GLN A 68 5.74 8.03 -10.99
C GLN A 68 4.90 7.67 -9.77
N SER A 69 5.42 7.91 -8.56
CA SER A 69 4.68 7.64 -7.31
C SER A 69 3.40 8.47 -7.23
N ILE A 70 3.44 9.72 -7.69
CA ILE A 70 2.26 10.59 -7.77
C ILE A 70 1.18 9.98 -8.70
N ARG A 71 1.58 9.45 -9.86
CA ARG A 71 0.64 8.87 -10.83
C ARG A 71 0.08 7.51 -10.40
N MET A 72 0.89 6.70 -9.71
CA MET A 72 0.54 5.33 -9.35
C MET A 72 -0.18 5.21 -8.01
N SER A 73 -0.24 6.29 -7.22
CA SER A 73 -0.76 6.26 -5.86
C SER A 73 -1.75 7.40 -5.59
N THR A 74 -2.37 7.35 -4.42
CA THR A 74 -3.25 8.41 -3.93
C THR A 74 -2.49 9.65 -3.46
N LEU A 75 -1.14 9.62 -3.39
CA LEU A 75 -0.35 10.75 -2.87
C LEU A 75 -0.53 12.04 -3.66
N GLY A 76 -0.79 11.93 -4.98
CA GLY A 76 -1.04 13.10 -5.84
C GLY A 76 -2.37 13.82 -5.58
N ALA A 77 -3.30 13.18 -4.88
CA ALA A 77 -4.61 13.75 -4.54
C ALA A 77 -4.68 14.30 -3.09
N LEU A 78 -3.60 14.11 -2.30
CA LEU A 78 -3.55 14.55 -0.90
C LEU A 78 -3.64 16.06 -0.77
N ARG A 79 -4.20 16.50 0.34
CA ARG A 79 -4.31 17.90 0.77
C ARG A 79 -3.71 18.06 2.16
N VAL A 80 -3.35 19.29 2.50
CA VAL A 80 -2.95 19.63 3.87
C VAL A 80 -4.10 19.32 4.82
N GLY A 81 -3.80 18.61 5.91
CA GLY A 81 -4.76 18.11 6.90
C GLY A 81 -5.19 16.65 6.67
N ASP A 82 -4.93 16.06 5.49
CA ASP A 82 -5.28 14.67 5.24
C ASP A 82 -4.48 13.72 6.13
N LYS A 83 -5.14 12.65 6.56
CA LYS A 83 -4.53 11.59 7.36
C LYS A 83 -3.86 10.55 6.46
N VAL A 84 -2.72 10.05 6.92
CA VAL A 84 -1.93 9.03 6.23
C VAL A 84 -1.49 7.95 7.21
N ASN A 85 -1.39 6.72 6.74
CA ASN A 85 -0.81 5.61 7.50
C ASN A 85 0.72 5.72 7.47
N LEU A 86 1.38 5.53 8.60
CA LEU A 86 2.84 5.60 8.71
C LEU A 86 3.41 4.33 9.34
N GLU A 87 4.52 3.86 8.77
CA GLU A 87 5.33 2.77 9.31
C GLU A 87 6.80 3.02 8.95
N ARG A 88 7.70 2.86 9.92
CA ARG A 88 9.15 2.89 9.68
C ARG A 88 9.61 1.61 8.98
N ALA A 89 10.74 1.66 8.29
CA ALA A 89 11.38 0.45 7.77
C ALA A 89 11.62 -0.57 8.89
N ALA A 90 11.27 -1.84 8.60
CA ALA A 90 11.44 -2.93 9.55
C ALA A 90 12.92 -3.13 9.87
N ARG A 91 13.24 -3.30 11.15
CA ARG A 91 14.59 -3.66 11.60
C ARG A 91 14.87 -5.12 11.25
N VAL A 92 16.15 -5.47 11.07
CA VAL A 92 16.57 -6.84 10.75
C VAL A 92 16.19 -7.85 11.86
N ASP A 93 16.11 -7.38 13.10
CA ASP A 93 15.78 -8.17 14.30
C ASP A 93 14.29 -8.08 14.69
N SER A 94 13.44 -7.36 13.94
CA SER A 94 12.01 -7.28 14.22
C SER A 94 11.25 -8.52 13.75
N ARG A 95 10.04 -8.71 14.30
CA ARG A 95 9.11 -9.74 13.80
C ARG A 95 8.46 -9.27 12.51
N LEU A 96 8.29 -10.18 11.54
CA LEU A 96 7.44 -9.96 10.39
C LEU A 96 6.00 -10.34 10.76
N GLY A 97 5.26 -9.39 11.34
CA GLY A 97 3.90 -9.63 11.85
C GLY A 97 2.82 -9.63 10.76
N GLY A 98 3.07 -9.00 9.62
CA GLY A 98 2.22 -9.02 8.42
C GLY A 98 2.84 -9.90 7.33
N HIS A 99 3.15 -9.30 6.17
CA HIS A 99 3.87 -9.97 5.09
C HIS A 99 5.04 -9.08 4.59
N ILE A 100 5.74 -9.50 3.55
CA ILE A 100 6.83 -8.70 2.97
C ILE A 100 6.22 -7.55 2.17
N VAL A 101 6.22 -6.35 2.75
CA VAL A 101 5.73 -5.12 2.13
C VAL A 101 6.93 -4.28 1.70
N GLN A 102 6.94 -3.83 0.46
CA GLN A 102 8.03 -3.04 -0.10
C GLN A 102 7.78 -1.54 -0.03
N GLY A 103 6.50 -1.12 0.02
CA GLY A 103 6.08 0.26 -0.17
C GLY A 103 6.08 0.63 -1.66
N HIS A 104 5.93 -0.35 -2.54
CA HIS A 104 5.94 -0.20 -4.00
C HIS A 104 4.55 -0.45 -4.56
N VAL A 105 3.74 0.59 -4.53
CA VAL A 105 2.33 0.59 -4.95
C VAL A 105 2.20 0.15 -6.40
N ASP A 106 1.34 -0.85 -6.66
CA ASP A 106 1.02 -1.36 -8.00
C ASP A 106 -0.06 -0.54 -8.70
N GLY A 107 -0.93 0.10 -7.92
CA GLY A 107 -2.05 0.91 -8.39
C GLY A 107 -2.95 1.32 -7.24
N THR A 108 -4.16 1.73 -7.58
CA THR A 108 -5.17 2.13 -6.60
C THR A 108 -6.46 1.37 -6.79
N ALA A 109 -7.23 1.16 -5.72
CA ALA A 109 -8.56 0.56 -5.74
C ALA A 109 -9.58 1.52 -5.13
N GLU A 110 -10.80 1.47 -5.65
CA GLU A 110 -11.93 2.23 -5.12
C GLU A 110 -12.72 1.38 -4.13
N LEU A 111 -13.11 1.95 -3.00
CA LEU A 111 -14.03 1.30 -2.07
C LEU A 111 -15.44 1.28 -2.68
N LEU A 112 -15.93 0.10 -3.04
CA LEU A 112 -17.25 -0.10 -3.63
C LEU A 112 -18.34 -0.17 -2.57
N SER A 113 -18.06 -0.86 -1.46
CA SER A 113 -19.00 -0.98 -0.35
C SER A 113 -18.30 -1.24 0.98
N ALA A 114 -18.93 -0.80 2.06
CA ALA A 114 -18.51 -1.06 3.43
C ALA A 114 -19.71 -1.66 4.19
N THR A 115 -19.65 -2.95 4.48
CA THR A 115 -20.73 -3.70 5.15
C THR A 115 -20.35 -3.89 6.62
N PRO A 116 -21.10 -3.32 7.57
CA PRO A 116 -20.85 -3.54 8.99
C PRO A 116 -21.27 -4.97 9.39
N GLY A 117 -20.40 -5.65 10.13
CA GLY A 117 -20.72 -6.85 10.89
C GLY A 117 -20.93 -6.52 12.37
N GLU A 118 -21.12 -7.54 13.21
CA GLU A 118 -21.29 -7.34 14.67
C GLU A 118 -20.01 -6.82 15.34
N SER A 119 -18.84 -7.31 14.91
CA SER A 119 -17.54 -7.01 15.52
C SER A 119 -16.43 -6.72 14.50
N TRP A 120 -16.78 -6.60 13.22
CA TRP A 120 -15.84 -6.29 12.13
C TRP A 120 -16.56 -5.51 11.03
N ARG A 121 -15.82 -5.04 10.04
CA ARG A 121 -16.36 -4.42 8.83
C ARG A 121 -15.77 -5.11 7.61
N VAL A 122 -16.61 -5.49 6.66
CA VAL A 122 -16.17 -5.98 5.35
C VAL A 122 -16.08 -4.80 4.40
N LEU A 123 -14.93 -4.62 3.79
CA LEU A 123 -14.69 -3.62 2.75
C LEU A 123 -14.48 -4.32 1.42
N ARG A 124 -15.29 -3.99 0.41
CA ARG A 124 -15.15 -4.47 -0.96
C ARG A 124 -14.53 -3.38 -1.81
N PHE A 125 -13.48 -3.72 -2.52
CA PHE A 125 -12.75 -2.82 -3.40
C PHE A 125 -12.81 -3.27 -4.85
N SER A 126 -12.78 -2.31 -5.79
CA SER A 126 -12.51 -2.60 -7.19
C SER A 126 -11.12 -3.21 -7.35
N LEU A 127 -10.93 -4.04 -8.37
CA LEU A 127 -9.63 -4.64 -8.67
C LEU A 127 -9.28 -4.38 -10.12
N ASP A 128 -8.10 -3.79 -10.36
CA ASP A 128 -7.59 -3.66 -11.73
C ASP A 128 -7.42 -5.06 -12.34
N PRO A 129 -7.97 -5.32 -13.54
CA PRO A 129 -7.80 -6.61 -14.22
C PRO A 129 -6.34 -7.07 -14.36
N ALA A 130 -5.40 -6.13 -14.46
CA ALA A 130 -3.97 -6.47 -14.51
C ALA A 130 -3.42 -6.99 -13.18
N LEU A 131 -4.04 -6.63 -12.05
CA LEU A 131 -3.66 -7.08 -10.71
C LEU A 131 -4.46 -8.31 -10.27
N ALA A 132 -5.60 -8.60 -10.90
CA ALA A 132 -6.48 -9.71 -10.53
C ALA A 132 -5.75 -11.07 -10.42
N PRO A 133 -4.83 -11.45 -11.33
CA PRO A 133 -4.09 -12.71 -11.21
C PRO A 133 -3.14 -12.79 -10.01
N LEU A 134 -2.88 -11.66 -9.32
CA LEU A 134 -1.95 -11.57 -8.21
C LEU A 134 -2.62 -11.63 -6.82
N LEU A 135 -3.96 -11.54 -6.79
CA LEU A 135 -4.74 -11.69 -5.57
C LEU A 135 -5.42 -13.06 -5.52
N VAL A 136 -5.33 -13.71 -4.38
CA VAL A 136 -5.95 -15.01 -4.15
C VAL A 136 -6.74 -15.00 -2.84
N ASP A 137 -7.80 -15.79 -2.75
CA ASP A 137 -8.53 -15.99 -1.49
C ASP A 137 -7.55 -16.45 -0.40
N LYS A 138 -7.63 -15.84 0.78
CA LYS A 138 -6.73 -16.01 1.93
C LYS A 138 -5.28 -15.58 1.69
N GLY A 139 -4.99 -14.94 0.54
CA GLY A 139 -3.68 -14.33 0.28
C GLY A 139 -3.49 -13.00 1.01
N SER A 140 -2.26 -12.49 0.95
CA SER A 140 -1.91 -11.18 1.49
C SER A 140 -2.08 -10.07 0.46
N VAL A 141 -2.52 -8.92 0.91
CA VAL A 141 -2.57 -7.67 0.14
C VAL A 141 -2.27 -6.50 1.06
N THR A 142 -1.67 -5.45 0.53
CA THR A 142 -1.45 -4.21 1.28
C THR A 142 -2.39 -3.13 0.75
N LEU A 143 -3.19 -2.54 1.64
CA LEU A 143 -4.08 -1.41 1.34
C LEU A 143 -3.63 -0.17 2.10
N SER A 144 -3.21 0.87 1.37
CA SER A 144 -2.62 2.09 1.95
C SER A 144 -1.60 1.78 3.06
N GLY A 145 -0.75 0.77 2.81
CA GLY A 145 0.31 0.33 3.71
C GLY A 145 -0.11 -0.70 4.77
N VAL A 146 -1.39 -1.00 4.91
CA VAL A 146 -1.91 -1.97 5.90
C VAL A 146 -1.88 -3.37 5.31
N SER A 147 -1.17 -4.30 5.97
CA SER A 147 -1.16 -5.74 5.62
C SER A 147 -2.48 -6.38 5.99
N LEU A 148 -3.15 -6.98 5.02
CA LEU A 148 -4.47 -7.58 5.19
C LEU A 148 -4.56 -8.93 4.50
N THR A 149 -5.51 -9.73 4.95
CA THR A 149 -5.87 -11.00 4.29
C THR A 149 -7.06 -10.75 3.37
N VAL A 150 -6.97 -11.18 2.13
CA VAL A 150 -8.09 -11.22 1.19
C VAL A 150 -9.14 -12.20 1.74
N SER A 151 -10.33 -11.70 2.09
CA SER A 151 -11.41 -12.55 2.64
C SER A 151 -12.30 -13.14 1.55
N ASP A 152 -12.36 -12.50 0.39
CA ASP A 152 -13.05 -12.98 -0.80
C ASP A 152 -12.50 -12.24 -2.04
N VAL A 153 -12.64 -12.86 -3.21
CA VAL A 153 -12.20 -12.30 -4.50
C VAL A 153 -13.13 -12.78 -5.61
N SER A 154 -13.40 -11.91 -6.58
CA SER A 154 -14.24 -12.23 -7.73
C SER A 154 -13.68 -13.41 -8.54
N GLU A 155 -14.55 -14.10 -9.26
CA GLU A 155 -14.17 -15.14 -10.23
C GLU A 155 -13.18 -14.59 -11.26
N ALA A 156 -12.27 -15.46 -11.74
CA ALA A 156 -11.19 -15.07 -12.65
C ALA A 156 -11.66 -14.45 -13.98
N ALA A 157 -12.89 -14.75 -14.40
CA ALA A 157 -13.50 -14.21 -15.63
C ALA A 157 -14.47 -13.06 -15.39
N ALA A 158 -14.47 -12.45 -14.20
CA ALA A 158 -15.34 -11.33 -13.90
C ALA A 158 -15.02 -10.13 -14.79
N GLU A 159 -16.04 -9.52 -15.39
CA GLU A 159 -15.87 -8.29 -16.20
C GLU A 159 -15.43 -7.11 -15.34
N GLU A 160 -15.95 -7.03 -14.12
CA GLU A 160 -15.58 -6.04 -13.10
C GLU A 160 -14.99 -6.75 -11.89
N PRO A 161 -13.65 -7.03 -11.89
CA PRO A 161 -13.01 -7.71 -10.77
C PRO A 161 -13.09 -6.89 -9.47
N TRP A 162 -13.22 -7.60 -8.37
CA TRP A 162 -13.24 -7.03 -7.02
C TRP A 162 -12.60 -7.98 -6.01
N PHE A 163 -12.27 -7.45 -4.84
CA PHE A 163 -11.85 -8.24 -3.69
C PHE A 163 -12.39 -7.65 -2.39
N GLU A 164 -12.41 -8.45 -1.34
CA GLU A 164 -12.83 -8.06 0.00
C GLU A 164 -11.74 -8.28 1.03
N VAL A 165 -11.77 -7.44 2.04
CA VAL A 165 -11.02 -7.60 3.28
C VAL A 165 -11.94 -7.41 4.48
N SER A 166 -11.70 -8.16 5.55
CA SER A 166 -12.45 -8.05 6.80
C SER A 166 -11.60 -7.37 7.85
N LEU A 167 -12.02 -6.19 8.32
CA LEU A 167 -11.26 -5.37 9.26
C LEU A 167 -11.80 -5.51 10.67
N ILE A 168 -10.92 -5.83 11.61
CA ILE A 168 -11.20 -5.83 13.05
C ILE A 168 -11.26 -4.38 13.58
N PRO A 169 -11.90 -4.13 14.74
CA PRO A 169 -12.02 -2.79 15.31
C PRO A 169 -10.70 -2.06 15.49
N GLU A 170 -9.64 -2.76 15.86
CA GLU A 170 -8.30 -2.18 16.01
C GLU A 170 -7.80 -1.57 14.69
N THR A 171 -7.89 -2.32 13.57
CA THR A 171 -7.48 -1.81 12.25
C THR A 171 -8.29 -0.59 11.83
N LEU A 172 -9.60 -0.60 12.11
CA LEU A 172 -10.48 0.54 11.80
C LEU A 172 -10.14 1.80 12.61
N THR A 173 -9.63 1.62 13.82
CA THR A 173 -9.28 2.75 14.71
C THR A 173 -7.86 3.26 14.46
N ALA A 174 -6.92 2.34 14.24
CA ALA A 174 -5.50 2.65 14.15
C ALA A 174 -5.05 3.09 12.74
N THR A 175 -5.90 2.95 11.71
CA THR A 175 -5.55 3.24 10.32
C THR A 175 -6.57 4.10 9.61
N THR A 176 -6.15 4.71 8.49
CA THR A 176 -7.04 5.51 7.64
C THR A 176 -8.16 4.69 6.99
N LEU A 177 -8.07 3.35 7.00
CA LEU A 177 -9.12 2.48 6.43
C LEU A 177 -10.46 2.61 7.16
N GLY A 178 -10.44 2.99 8.44
CA GLY A 178 -11.66 3.25 9.21
C GLY A 178 -12.41 4.52 8.80
N LEU A 179 -11.73 5.44 8.12
CA LEU A 179 -12.28 6.74 7.68
C LEU A 179 -12.92 6.66 6.29
N LEU A 180 -12.74 5.56 5.56
CA LEU A 180 -13.16 5.42 4.17
C LEU A 180 -14.70 5.36 4.04
N ALA A 181 -15.18 6.02 2.99
CA ALA A 181 -16.54 5.92 2.47
C ALA A 181 -16.53 5.35 1.04
N PRO A 182 -17.62 4.71 0.56
CA PRO A 182 -17.74 4.29 -0.84
C PRO A 182 -17.40 5.42 -1.81
N GLY A 183 -16.56 5.13 -2.81
CA GLY A 183 -15.97 6.09 -3.74
C GLY A 183 -14.54 6.54 -3.39
N ASP A 184 -14.11 6.38 -2.13
CA ASP A 184 -12.74 6.69 -1.73
C ASP A 184 -11.76 5.68 -2.33
N ARG A 185 -10.51 6.12 -2.55
CA ARG A 185 -9.46 5.30 -3.13
C ARG A 185 -8.36 4.97 -2.14
N VAL A 186 -7.82 3.78 -2.27
CA VAL A 186 -6.67 3.30 -1.48
C VAL A 186 -5.52 2.89 -2.41
N ASN A 187 -4.29 2.96 -1.91
CA ASN A 187 -3.13 2.38 -2.57
C ASN A 187 -3.16 0.86 -2.42
N VAL A 188 -2.80 0.14 -3.47
CA VAL A 188 -2.72 -1.33 -3.49
C VAL A 188 -1.30 -1.75 -3.81
N GLU A 189 -0.72 -2.60 -2.96
CA GLU A 189 0.49 -3.36 -3.24
C GLU A 189 0.14 -4.84 -3.12
N THR A 190 0.35 -5.60 -4.20
CA THR A 190 0.15 -7.06 -4.23
C THR A 190 1.35 -7.76 -3.61
N ASP A 191 1.17 -8.99 -3.12
CA ASP A 191 2.28 -9.76 -2.55
C ASP A 191 3.39 -9.95 -3.59
N ILE A 192 4.61 -9.53 -3.23
CA ILE A 192 5.78 -9.60 -4.10
C ILE A 192 6.06 -11.03 -4.61
N LEU A 193 5.70 -12.05 -3.83
CA LEU A 193 5.87 -13.45 -4.25
C LEU A 193 4.96 -13.77 -5.44
N ALA A 194 3.71 -13.31 -5.44
CA ALA A 194 2.79 -13.49 -6.55
C ALA A 194 3.32 -12.81 -7.83
N ARG A 195 3.87 -11.60 -7.71
CA ARG A 195 4.46 -10.84 -8.83
C ARG A 195 5.66 -11.57 -9.44
N HIS A 196 6.56 -12.10 -8.62
CA HIS A 196 7.70 -12.88 -9.11
C HIS A 196 7.26 -14.17 -9.80
N VAL A 197 6.31 -14.90 -9.22
CA VAL A 197 5.76 -16.12 -9.84
C VAL A 197 5.11 -15.81 -11.18
N ALA A 198 4.25 -14.78 -11.25
CA ALA A 198 3.62 -14.36 -12.50
C ALA A 198 4.66 -13.99 -13.57
N ARG A 199 5.70 -13.26 -13.21
CA ARG A 199 6.77 -12.89 -14.13
C ARG A 199 7.54 -14.09 -14.65
N MET A 200 7.89 -15.04 -13.78
CA MET A 200 8.58 -16.28 -14.18
C MET A 200 7.72 -17.14 -15.14
N LEU A 201 6.42 -17.26 -14.88
CA LEU A 201 5.50 -17.99 -15.73
C LEU A 201 5.36 -17.35 -17.12
N ALA A 202 5.35 -16.03 -17.21
CA ALA A 202 5.32 -15.32 -18.48
C ALA A 202 6.51 -15.67 -19.38
N PHE A 203 7.72 -15.81 -18.81
CA PHE A 203 8.91 -16.23 -19.57
C PHE A 203 8.87 -17.71 -19.95
N LYS A 204 8.37 -18.59 -19.08
CA LYS A 204 8.23 -20.02 -19.37
C LYS A 204 7.34 -20.26 -20.60
N ASN A 205 6.30 -19.49 -20.76
CA ASN A 205 5.38 -19.58 -21.91
C ASN A 205 5.96 -19.05 -23.23
N LEU A 206 7.09 -18.31 -23.17
CA LEU A 206 7.81 -17.81 -24.36
C LEU A 206 8.89 -18.77 -24.86
N THR A 207 9.26 -19.79 -24.08
CA THR A 207 10.25 -20.79 -24.53
C THR A 207 9.52 -21.74 -25.49
N PRO A 208 9.92 -21.86 -26.79
CA PRO A 208 9.30 -22.83 -27.71
C PRO A 208 9.42 -24.20 -27.07
N SER A 209 8.31 -24.93 -26.99
CA SER A 209 8.32 -26.37 -26.75
C SER A 209 9.21 -26.99 -27.84
N GLY A 210 10.42 -27.40 -27.45
CA GLY A 210 11.37 -27.98 -28.39
C GLY A 210 10.69 -29.07 -29.21
N GLU A 211 10.64 -28.84 -30.52
CA GLU A 211 10.27 -29.87 -31.47
C GLU A 211 11.16 -31.08 -31.20
N GLY A 212 10.53 -32.22 -31.09
CA GLY A 212 11.16 -33.48 -30.75
C GLY A 212 12.39 -33.75 -31.60
N ALA A 213 13.49 -34.02 -30.95
CA ALA A 213 14.60 -34.72 -31.56
C ALA A 213 14.09 -36.14 -31.93
N THR A 214 13.64 -36.31 -33.16
CA THR A 214 13.56 -37.64 -33.80
C THR A 214 14.97 -38.00 -34.20
N ALA A 215 15.58 -38.91 -33.48
CA ALA A 215 16.71 -39.71 -33.92
C ALA A 215 16.25 -40.89 -34.75
#